data_c14e49d4a7e86bdd0ed8efefcf36f04d
#
_entry.id   c14e49d4a7e86bdd0ed8efefcf36f04d
#
_cell.length_a   1.000
_cell.length_b   1.000
_cell.length_c   1.000
_cell.angle_alpha   90.00
_cell.angle_beta   90.00
_cell.angle_gamma   90.00
#
_symmetry.space_group_name_H-M   'P 1'
#
loop_
_entity.id
_entity.type
_entity.pdbx_description
1 polymer ?
#
loop_
_entity_poly.entity_id
_entity_poly.type
_entity_poly.pdbx_seq_one_letter_code
_entity_poly.pdbx_strand_id
1 'polypeptide(L)'
;PVLVDVTKDVTGAKYEYNACTPAAITPKVDTIKDKDIETAVQMIKDAKKPFIFTGGGTIISEASKEVTELAHRIDAPVCDSLMGKGGFSGEDPLYTGMLGMHGTKTSNLGVSGCDLLIVLGARFSDRVTGNTKTFAKNAKILQIDVDAAEINKNIVVDASVVGDEKEVLKRILAEVPEMRHPEWTAHISE
;
A
#
# COMPACT_ATOMS: atom_id res chain seq x y z
N PRO A 1 -21.86 2.08 -1.16
CA PRO A 1 -23.19 1.54 -0.88
C PRO A 1 -23.37 1.28 0.61
N VAL A 2 -24.56 1.56 1.13
CA VAL A 2 -24.92 1.31 2.52
C VAL A 2 -26.17 0.44 2.54
N LEU A 3 -26.15 -0.65 3.32
CA LEU A 3 -27.30 -1.47 3.59
C LEU A 3 -27.94 -1.04 4.91
N VAL A 4 -29.23 -0.72 4.90
CA VAL A 4 -30.01 -0.46 6.10
C VAL A 4 -31.06 -1.54 6.22
N ASP A 5 -30.96 -2.37 7.25
CA ASP A 5 -31.99 -3.38 7.58
C ASP A 5 -33.00 -2.76 8.55
N VAL A 6 -34.26 -2.75 8.13
CA VAL A 6 -35.37 -2.20 8.94
C VAL A 6 -36.30 -3.35 9.30
N THR A 7 -36.30 -3.72 10.57
CA THR A 7 -37.05 -4.85 11.07
C THR A 7 -38.56 -4.59 11.07
N LYS A 8 -39.37 -5.71 11.02
CA LYS A 8 -40.82 -5.65 10.88
C LYS A 8 -41.51 -4.89 12.03
N ASP A 9 -41.02 -5.02 13.24
CA ASP A 9 -41.53 -4.32 14.43
C ASP A 9 -41.34 -2.82 14.32
N VAL A 10 -40.16 -2.37 13.81
CA VAL A 10 -39.86 -0.95 13.58
C VAL A 10 -40.78 -0.37 12.48
N THR A 11 -40.98 -1.10 11.37
CA THR A 11 -41.87 -0.63 10.30
C THR A 11 -43.33 -0.61 10.68
N GLY A 12 -43.76 -1.43 11.66
CA GLY A 12 -45.11 -1.45 12.22
C GLY A 12 -45.35 -0.48 13.40
N ALA A 13 -44.32 0.10 13.93
CA ALA A 13 -44.40 0.99 15.09
C ALA A 13 -45.04 2.35 14.72
N LYS A 14 -45.84 2.87 15.64
CA LYS A 14 -46.36 4.27 15.54
C LYS A 14 -45.33 5.19 16.18
N TYR A 15 -44.89 6.19 15.45
CA TYR A 15 -43.91 7.15 15.90
C TYR A 15 -44.26 8.57 15.47
N GLU A 16 -43.97 9.54 16.32
CA GLU A 16 -44.13 10.94 15.99
C GLU A 16 -42.95 11.39 15.13
N TYR A 17 -43.22 11.72 13.88
CA TYR A 17 -42.16 12.08 12.93
C TYR A 17 -41.67 13.52 13.15
N ASN A 18 -40.42 13.66 13.48
CA ASN A 18 -39.73 14.94 13.48
C ASN A 18 -38.72 14.97 12.35
N ALA A 19 -38.86 15.94 11.45
CA ALA A 19 -37.89 16.10 10.37
C ALA A 19 -36.50 16.42 10.97
N CYS A 20 -35.50 15.63 10.56
CA CYS A 20 -34.12 15.92 10.93
C CYS A 20 -33.31 16.31 9.68
N THR A 21 -32.43 17.27 9.81
CA THR A 21 -31.43 17.58 8.79
C THR A 21 -30.27 16.63 9.01
N PRO A 22 -29.90 15.80 8.00
CA PRO A 22 -28.73 14.94 8.13
C PRO A 22 -27.48 15.78 8.44
N ALA A 23 -26.64 15.28 9.33
CA ALA A 23 -25.33 15.90 9.57
C ALA A 23 -24.51 15.87 8.28
N ALA A 24 -23.86 16.98 7.95
CA ALA A 24 -22.95 17.02 6.83
C ALA A 24 -21.80 16.01 7.07
N ILE A 25 -21.58 15.11 6.11
CA ILE A 25 -20.42 14.22 6.16
C ILE A 25 -19.23 15.06 5.74
N THR A 26 -18.39 15.41 6.71
CA THR A 26 -17.10 16.03 6.42
C THR A 26 -16.10 14.91 6.15
N PRO A 27 -15.55 14.79 4.94
CA PRO A 27 -14.46 13.84 4.70
C PRO A 27 -13.32 14.13 5.69
N LYS A 28 -12.73 13.10 6.28
CA LYS A 28 -11.47 13.25 7.03
C LYS A 28 -10.37 13.54 6.02
N VAL A 29 -10.08 14.81 5.79
CA VAL A 29 -9.23 15.25 4.68
C VAL A 29 -7.75 15.18 5.03
N ASP A 30 -7.36 15.13 6.30
CA ASP A 30 -5.94 15.09 6.69
C ASP A 30 -5.70 14.08 7.80
N THR A 31 -5.40 12.85 7.39
CA THR A 31 -4.92 11.78 8.28
C THR A 31 -3.41 11.62 8.23
N ILE A 32 -2.74 12.30 7.29
CA ILE A 32 -1.30 12.18 7.05
C ILE A 32 -0.55 13.02 8.07
N LYS A 33 0.23 12.37 8.92
CA LYS A 33 1.06 13.04 9.94
C LYS A 33 2.48 13.22 9.41
N ASP A 34 3.04 14.40 9.58
CA ASP A 34 4.42 14.71 9.15
C ASP A 34 5.44 13.75 9.77
N LYS A 35 5.29 13.40 11.03
CA LYS A 35 6.15 12.41 11.70
C LYS A 35 6.14 11.04 11.03
N ASP A 36 4.98 10.60 10.51
CA ASP A 36 4.87 9.31 9.82
C ASP A 36 5.56 9.38 8.44
N ILE A 37 5.49 10.55 7.77
CA ILE A 37 6.25 10.82 6.53
C ILE A 37 7.75 10.82 6.81
N GLU A 38 8.23 11.54 7.84
CA GLU A 38 9.64 11.54 8.22
C GLU A 38 10.17 10.14 8.48
N THR A 39 9.38 9.31 9.19
CA THR A 39 9.73 7.91 9.46
C THR A 39 9.82 7.10 8.17
N ALA A 40 8.84 7.24 7.28
CA ALA A 40 8.82 6.56 5.98
C ALA A 40 10.02 6.94 5.11
N VAL A 41 10.32 8.24 5.03
CA VAL A 41 11.48 8.78 4.30
C VAL A 41 12.80 8.23 4.86
N GLN A 42 12.93 8.17 6.20
CA GLN A 42 14.15 7.65 6.82
C GLN A 42 14.30 6.15 6.53
N MET A 43 13.24 5.35 6.62
CA MET A 43 13.29 3.93 6.28
C MET A 43 13.71 3.71 4.83
N ILE A 44 13.20 4.53 3.91
CA ILE A 44 13.57 4.46 2.48
C ILE A 44 15.06 4.80 2.31
N LYS A 45 15.54 5.87 2.95
CA LYS A 45 16.96 6.27 2.87
C LYS A 45 17.93 5.22 3.40
N ASP A 46 17.52 4.45 4.40
CA ASP A 46 18.36 3.43 5.04
C ASP A 46 18.38 2.10 4.26
N ALA A 47 17.42 1.89 3.35
CA ALA A 47 17.27 0.65 2.61
C ALA A 47 18.40 0.46 1.59
N LYS A 48 18.85 -0.79 1.45
CA LYS A 48 19.83 -1.22 0.45
C LYS A 48 19.23 -2.15 -0.59
N LYS A 49 18.11 -2.77 -0.26
CA LYS A 49 17.36 -3.71 -1.09
C LYS A 49 15.87 -3.38 -1.04
N PRO A 50 15.48 -2.15 -1.42
CA PRO A 50 14.06 -1.76 -1.38
C PRO A 50 13.27 -2.55 -2.40
N PHE A 51 12.01 -2.87 -2.07
CA PHE A 51 11.06 -3.51 -2.97
C PHE A 51 9.68 -2.88 -2.77
N ILE A 52 8.96 -2.61 -3.85
CA ILE A 52 7.63 -1.98 -3.80
C ILE A 52 6.58 -3.04 -4.14
N PHE A 53 5.52 -3.09 -3.34
CA PHE A 53 4.34 -3.91 -3.57
C PHE A 53 3.10 -3.04 -3.68
N THR A 54 2.47 -3.01 -4.88
CA THR A 54 1.30 -2.19 -5.17
C THR A 54 0.01 -2.99 -5.12
N GLY A 55 -1.04 -2.37 -4.59
CA GLY A 55 -2.38 -2.96 -4.52
C GLY A 55 -3.45 -2.15 -5.25
N GLY A 56 -4.70 -2.50 -4.98
CA GLY A 56 -5.86 -1.81 -5.56
C GLY A 56 -5.96 -0.34 -5.15
N GLY A 57 -5.38 0.03 -4.01
CA GLY A 57 -5.32 1.41 -3.54
C GLY A 57 -4.59 2.33 -4.53
N THR A 58 -3.51 1.86 -5.15
CA THR A 58 -2.78 2.58 -6.19
C THR A 58 -3.69 2.99 -7.36
N ILE A 59 -4.57 2.08 -7.79
CA ILE A 59 -5.53 2.35 -8.87
C ILE A 59 -6.60 3.35 -8.40
N ILE A 60 -7.16 3.13 -7.21
CA ILE A 60 -8.26 3.96 -6.66
C ILE A 60 -7.78 5.39 -6.39
N SER A 61 -6.57 5.55 -5.89
CA SER A 61 -5.94 6.84 -5.61
C SER A 61 -5.38 7.52 -6.88
N GLU A 62 -5.39 6.82 -8.05
CA GLU A 62 -4.76 7.29 -9.28
C GLU A 62 -3.27 7.66 -9.07
N ALA A 63 -2.55 6.87 -8.28
CA ALA A 63 -1.18 7.13 -7.84
C ALA A 63 -0.10 6.53 -8.75
N SER A 64 -0.46 5.94 -9.89
CA SER A 64 0.46 5.21 -10.78
C SER A 64 1.69 6.03 -11.20
N LYS A 65 1.51 7.33 -11.42
CA LYS A 65 2.62 8.23 -11.78
C LYS A 65 3.59 8.39 -10.61
N GLU A 66 3.08 8.62 -9.43
CA GLU A 66 3.87 8.81 -8.21
C GLU A 66 4.59 7.51 -7.81
N VAL A 67 3.96 6.35 -8.00
CA VAL A 67 4.59 5.04 -7.80
C VAL A 67 5.74 4.84 -8.77
N THR A 68 5.53 5.14 -10.05
CA THR A 68 6.58 5.03 -11.08
C THR A 68 7.75 5.97 -10.75
N GLU A 69 7.46 7.21 -10.37
CA GLU A 69 8.49 8.17 -9.98
C GLU A 69 9.27 7.69 -8.75
N LEU A 70 8.59 7.16 -7.73
CA LEU A 70 9.25 6.62 -6.54
C LEU A 70 10.14 5.43 -6.90
N ALA A 71 9.63 4.46 -7.65
CA ALA A 71 10.38 3.27 -8.05
C ALA A 71 11.70 3.62 -8.76
N HIS A 72 11.64 4.53 -9.73
CA HIS A 72 12.83 4.98 -10.44
C HIS A 72 13.77 5.85 -9.59
N ARG A 73 13.21 6.68 -8.71
CA ARG A 73 13.99 7.54 -7.82
C ARG A 73 14.83 6.76 -6.81
N ILE A 74 14.26 5.67 -6.28
CA ILE A 74 14.96 4.84 -5.30
C ILE A 74 15.50 3.52 -5.89
N ASP A 75 15.44 3.35 -7.22
CA ASP A 75 15.93 2.17 -7.95
C ASP A 75 15.39 0.86 -7.34
N ALA A 76 14.07 0.81 -7.11
CA ALA A 76 13.39 -0.30 -6.45
C ALA A 76 12.54 -1.12 -7.42
N PRO A 77 12.72 -2.45 -7.46
CA PRO A 77 11.81 -3.34 -8.18
C PRO A 77 10.38 -3.25 -7.65
N VAL A 78 9.39 -3.47 -8.53
CA VAL A 78 7.98 -3.36 -8.24
C VAL A 78 7.25 -4.65 -8.57
N CYS A 79 6.41 -5.11 -7.64
CA CYS A 79 5.42 -6.15 -7.89
C CYS A 79 4.00 -5.64 -7.58
N ASP A 80 3.00 -6.35 -8.07
CA ASP A 80 1.61 -6.01 -7.81
C ASP A 80 0.81 -7.17 -7.19
N SER A 81 -0.34 -6.83 -6.63
CA SER A 81 -1.43 -7.76 -6.37
C SER A 81 -2.31 -7.87 -7.62
N LEU A 82 -3.22 -8.85 -7.65
CA LEU A 82 -4.22 -8.94 -8.72
C LEU A 82 -5.01 -7.62 -8.91
N MET A 83 -5.39 -6.98 -7.81
CA MET A 83 -6.13 -5.71 -7.84
C MET A 83 -5.23 -4.49 -8.12
N GLY A 84 -3.92 -4.63 -8.02
CA GLY A 84 -2.94 -3.58 -8.33
C GLY A 84 -2.49 -3.59 -9.78
N LYS A 85 -2.90 -4.59 -10.57
CA LYS A 85 -2.51 -4.68 -11.99
C LYS A 85 -2.93 -3.44 -12.77
N GLY A 86 -1.95 -2.87 -13.51
CA GLY A 86 -2.11 -1.61 -14.22
C GLY A 86 -1.74 -0.37 -13.40
N GLY A 87 -1.45 -0.52 -12.09
CA GLY A 87 -0.92 0.54 -11.24
C GLY A 87 0.54 0.88 -11.54
N PHE A 88 1.28 -0.08 -12.08
CA PHE A 88 2.64 0.10 -12.59
C PHE A 88 2.74 -0.54 -13.97
N SER A 89 3.56 0.02 -14.87
CA SER A 89 3.67 -0.49 -16.24
C SER A 89 4.32 -1.86 -16.28
N GLY A 90 3.69 -2.81 -16.95
CA GLY A 90 4.26 -4.14 -17.16
C GLY A 90 5.46 -4.17 -18.12
N GLU A 91 5.70 -3.08 -18.86
CA GLU A 91 6.85 -2.92 -19.78
C GLU A 91 8.03 -2.22 -19.10
N ASP A 92 7.85 -1.73 -17.87
CA ASP A 92 8.92 -1.09 -17.12
C ASP A 92 9.96 -2.12 -16.65
N PRO A 93 11.27 -1.85 -16.80
CA PRO A 93 12.32 -2.80 -16.42
C PRO A 93 12.36 -3.13 -14.92
N LEU A 94 11.77 -2.28 -14.08
CA LEU A 94 11.65 -2.55 -12.64
C LEU A 94 10.45 -3.43 -12.29
N TYR A 95 9.54 -3.72 -13.24
CA TYR A 95 8.38 -4.56 -12.98
C TYR A 95 8.74 -6.04 -12.93
N THR A 96 8.39 -6.71 -11.85
CA THR A 96 8.73 -8.12 -11.60
C THR A 96 7.53 -9.06 -11.74
N GLY A 97 6.32 -8.54 -11.92
CA GLY A 97 5.08 -9.31 -12.02
C GLY A 97 4.27 -9.32 -10.73
N MET A 98 3.33 -10.26 -10.64
CA MET A 98 2.43 -10.39 -9.50
C MET A 98 3.11 -11.10 -8.33
N LEU A 99 2.74 -10.74 -7.10
CA LEU A 99 3.19 -11.37 -5.86
C LEU A 99 2.18 -12.45 -5.39
N GLY A 100 2.66 -13.44 -4.67
CA GLY A 100 1.87 -14.43 -3.95
C GLY A 100 1.70 -15.76 -4.68
N MET A 101 0.64 -16.51 -4.36
CA MET A 101 0.38 -17.88 -4.82
C MET A 101 0.39 -18.03 -6.34
N HIS A 102 -0.13 -17.04 -7.04
CA HIS A 102 -0.16 -16.99 -8.51
C HIS A 102 0.84 -15.99 -9.09
N GLY A 103 1.81 -15.58 -8.27
CA GLY A 103 2.82 -14.61 -8.64
C GLY A 103 4.01 -15.22 -9.36
N THR A 104 4.87 -14.34 -9.85
CA THR A 104 6.14 -14.74 -10.49
C THR A 104 7.13 -15.23 -9.44
N LYS A 105 8.07 -16.07 -9.86
CA LYS A 105 9.20 -16.48 -9.03
C LYS A 105 10.02 -15.26 -8.59
N THR A 106 10.26 -14.34 -9.51
CA THR A 106 11.03 -13.12 -9.29
C THR A 106 10.42 -12.25 -8.18
N SER A 107 9.10 -11.97 -8.23
CA SER A 107 8.42 -11.19 -7.20
C SER A 107 8.46 -11.88 -5.82
N ASN A 108 8.21 -13.18 -5.77
CA ASN A 108 8.21 -13.92 -4.51
C ASN A 108 9.62 -14.01 -3.88
N LEU A 109 10.64 -14.23 -4.68
CA LEU A 109 12.04 -14.25 -4.21
C LEU A 109 12.51 -12.84 -3.85
N GLY A 110 12.16 -11.83 -4.65
CA GLY A 110 12.48 -10.44 -4.39
C GLY A 110 11.94 -9.95 -3.05
N VAL A 111 10.65 -10.19 -2.78
CA VAL A 111 10.04 -9.85 -1.47
C VAL A 111 10.69 -10.63 -0.32
N SER A 112 11.09 -11.87 -0.55
CA SER A 112 11.78 -12.66 0.48
C SER A 112 13.22 -12.20 0.75
N GLY A 113 13.87 -11.58 -0.23
CA GLY A 113 15.26 -11.13 -0.19
C GLY A 113 15.47 -9.65 0.09
N CYS A 114 14.41 -8.82 0.05
CA CYS A 114 14.50 -7.39 0.30
C CYS A 114 14.80 -7.08 1.78
N ASP A 115 15.28 -5.90 2.06
CA ASP A 115 15.46 -5.36 3.42
C ASP A 115 14.42 -4.32 3.81
N LEU A 116 13.73 -3.76 2.80
CA LEU A 116 12.56 -2.89 2.98
C LEU A 116 11.47 -3.27 1.96
N LEU A 117 10.29 -3.62 2.44
CA LEU A 117 9.08 -3.80 1.64
C LEU A 117 8.17 -2.58 1.83
N ILE A 118 8.00 -1.80 0.76
CA ILE A 118 7.09 -0.66 0.71
C ILE A 118 5.77 -1.13 0.13
N VAL A 119 4.71 -1.09 0.91
CA VAL A 119 3.39 -1.63 0.56
C VAL A 119 2.42 -0.48 0.33
N LEU A 120 1.92 -0.37 -0.89
CA LEU A 120 1.13 0.74 -1.38
C LEU A 120 -0.31 0.27 -1.67
N GLY A 121 -1.26 0.69 -0.84
CA GLY A 121 -2.69 0.40 -1.01
C GLY A 121 -3.01 -1.09 -1.19
N ALA A 122 -2.26 -1.95 -0.50
CA ALA A 122 -2.39 -3.40 -0.59
C ALA A 122 -2.70 -4.02 0.77
N ARG A 123 -3.76 -4.82 0.81
CA ARG A 123 -4.09 -5.67 1.96
C ARG A 123 -3.23 -6.92 1.90
N PHE A 124 -2.67 -7.34 3.01
CA PHE A 124 -1.93 -8.58 3.13
C PHE A 124 -2.90 -9.78 3.18
N SER A 125 -3.49 -10.14 2.02
CA SER A 125 -4.36 -11.31 1.93
C SER A 125 -3.54 -12.60 2.01
N ASP A 126 -4.19 -13.68 2.43
CA ASP A 126 -3.61 -15.03 2.49
C ASP A 126 -3.04 -15.51 1.14
N ARG A 127 -3.66 -15.09 0.04
CA ARG A 127 -3.20 -15.41 -1.33
C ARG A 127 -1.86 -14.75 -1.68
N VAL A 128 -1.55 -13.64 -1.02
CA VAL A 128 -0.29 -12.90 -1.21
C VAL A 128 0.76 -13.36 -0.19
N THR A 129 0.39 -13.42 1.08
CA THR A 129 1.34 -13.70 2.16
C THR A 129 1.64 -15.17 2.35
N GLY A 130 0.69 -16.05 2.01
CA GLY A 130 0.78 -17.45 2.40
C GLY A 130 0.95 -17.57 3.91
N ASN A 131 2.08 -18.13 4.35
CA ASN A 131 2.40 -18.21 5.77
C ASN A 131 2.94 -16.87 6.29
N THR A 132 2.14 -16.15 7.06
CA THR A 132 2.48 -14.84 7.62
C THR A 132 3.74 -14.83 8.48
N LYS A 133 4.11 -15.97 9.10
CA LYS A 133 5.32 -16.08 9.93
C LYS A 133 6.62 -16.06 9.12
N THR A 134 6.53 -16.34 7.83
CA THR A 134 7.70 -16.42 6.94
C THR A 134 7.69 -15.37 5.85
N PHE A 135 6.58 -14.62 5.70
CA PHE A 135 6.44 -13.56 4.71
C PHE A 135 7.37 -12.41 5.02
N ALA A 136 8.17 -12.00 4.03
CA ALA A 136 9.12 -10.87 4.11
C ALA A 136 9.95 -10.84 5.42
N LYS A 137 10.34 -12.00 5.93
CA LYS A 137 10.92 -12.20 7.27
C LYS A 137 12.15 -11.34 7.56
N ASN A 138 12.92 -10.99 6.52
CA ASN A 138 14.17 -10.26 6.64
C ASN A 138 14.00 -8.76 6.35
N ALA A 139 12.80 -8.34 5.95
CA ALA A 139 12.51 -6.96 5.59
C ALA A 139 11.82 -6.21 6.73
N LYS A 140 12.13 -4.91 6.84
CA LYS A 140 11.23 -3.96 7.46
C LYS A 140 10.05 -3.72 6.52
N ILE A 141 8.87 -3.46 7.07
CA ILE A 141 7.66 -3.24 6.29
C ILE A 141 7.13 -1.83 6.57
N LEU A 142 7.03 -1.04 5.50
CA LEU A 142 6.37 0.26 5.48
C LEU A 142 5.04 0.11 4.74
N GLN A 143 3.92 0.31 5.42
CA GLN A 143 2.58 0.24 4.80
C GLN A 143 1.94 1.62 4.66
N ILE A 144 1.48 1.92 3.45
CA ILE A 144 0.70 3.12 3.13
C ILE A 144 -0.70 2.66 2.75
N ASP A 145 -1.70 3.09 3.50
CA ASP A 145 -3.09 2.72 3.26
C ASP A 145 -4.04 3.84 3.71
N VAL A 146 -5.16 3.99 3.03
CA VAL A 146 -6.19 4.94 3.41
C VAL A 146 -7.04 4.44 4.60
N ASP A 147 -7.10 3.11 4.77
CA ASP A 147 -7.86 2.48 5.84
C ASP A 147 -6.96 2.10 7.02
N ALA A 148 -7.08 2.85 8.12
CA ALA A 148 -6.34 2.55 9.34
C ALA A 148 -6.63 1.14 9.91
N ALA A 149 -7.77 0.52 9.56
CA ALA A 149 -8.12 -0.82 10.02
C ALA A 149 -7.33 -1.93 9.29
N GLU A 150 -6.71 -1.64 8.16
CA GLU A 150 -5.83 -2.58 7.46
C GLU A 150 -4.40 -2.61 8.04
N ILE A 151 -4.02 -1.57 8.81
CA ILE A 151 -2.69 -1.51 9.45
C ILE A 151 -2.58 -2.55 10.58
N ASN A 152 -1.52 -3.35 10.56
CA ASN A 152 -1.25 -4.42 11.53
C ASN A 152 -2.32 -5.53 11.61
N LYS A 153 -3.20 -5.61 10.60
CA LYS A 153 -4.31 -6.58 10.61
C LYS A 153 -3.82 -8.02 10.37
N ASN A 154 -3.07 -8.24 9.31
CA ASN A 154 -2.59 -9.56 8.91
C ASN A 154 -1.07 -9.72 9.09
N ILE A 155 -0.34 -8.67 8.87
CA ILE A 155 1.11 -8.55 9.05
C ILE A 155 1.37 -7.37 9.98
N VAL A 156 2.20 -7.55 10.98
CA VAL A 156 2.69 -6.45 11.81
C VAL A 156 3.75 -5.69 11.03
N VAL A 157 3.56 -4.37 10.89
CA VAL A 157 4.45 -3.52 10.11
C VAL A 157 5.35 -2.67 11.01
N ASP A 158 6.53 -2.28 10.51
CA ASP A 158 7.49 -1.46 11.26
C ASP A 158 7.09 0.01 11.27
N ALA A 159 6.47 0.48 10.19
CA ALA A 159 5.91 1.83 10.10
C ALA A 159 4.70 1.85 9.17
N SER A 160 3.85 2.85 9.34
CA SER A 160 2.70 3.07 8.47
C SER A 160 2.41 4.55 8.29
N VAL A 161 1.84 4.89 7.12
CA VAL A 161 1.26 6.21 6.85
C VAL A 161 -0.20 6.00 6.46
N VAL A 162 -1.11 6.58 7.23
CA VAL A 162 -2.55 6.49 6.96
C VAL A 162 -2.99 7.72 6.17
N GLY A 163 -3.42 7.51 4.92
CA GLY A 163 -3.87 8.58 4.05
C GLY A 163 -4.04 8.15 2.60
N ASP A 164 -4.50 9.07 1.76
CA ASP A 164 -4.54 8.86 0.32
C ASP A 164 -3.13 8.60 -0.23
N GLU A 165 -2.98 7.50 -0.97
CA GLU A 165 -1.67 7.03 -1.43
C GLU A 165 -0.95 8.08 -2.28
N LYS A 166 -1.66 8.74 -3.20
CA LYS A 166 -1.10 9.76 -4.07
C LYS A 166 -0.55 10.95 -3.27
N GLU A 167 -1.31 11.44 -2.29
CA GLU A 167 -0.89 12.55 -1.44
C GLU A 167 0.28 12.18 -0.53
N VAL A 168 0.29 10.96 0.01
CA VAL A 168 1.42 10.43 0.78
C VAL A 168 2.68 10.35 -0.08
N LEU A 169 2.57 9.78 -1.29
CA LEU A 169 3.71 9.63 -2.20
C LEU A 169 4.28 10.98 -2.65
N LYS A 170 3.46 11.99 -2.90
CA LYS A 170 3.92 13.35 -3.19
C LYS A 170 4.80 13.92 -2.07
N ARG A 171 4.38 13.75 -0.80
CA ARG A 171 5.16 14.21 0.36
C ARG A 171 6.47 13.44 0.48
N ILE A 172 6.45 12.11 0.33
CA ILE A 172 7.66 11.27 0.35
C ILE A 172 8.62 11.68 -0.78
N LEU A 173 8.12 11.86 -1.99
CA LEU A 173 8.92 12.25 -3.15
C LEU A 173 9.58 13.62 -3.00
N ALA A 174 9.00 14.53 -2.22
CA ALA A 174 9.60 15.83 -1.95
C ALA A 174 10.89 15.73 -1.09
N GLU A 175 11.06 14.62 -0.33
CA GLU A 175 12.14 14.50 0.67
C GLU A 175 13.13 13.36 0.36
N VAL A 176 12.72 12.37 -0.46
CA VAL A 176 13.58 11.22 -0.81
C VAL A 176 14.54 11.62 -1.93
N PRO A 177 15.87 11.47 -1.75
CA PRO A 177 16.84 11.73 -2.79
C PRO A 177 16.83 10.66 -3.87
N GLU A 178 17.52 10.90 -4.98
CA GLU A 178 17.85 9.83 -5.90
C GLU A 178 18.77 8.82 -5.26
N MET A 179 18.43 7.54 -5.42
CA MET A 179 19.20 6.41 -4.89
C MET A 179 19.48 5.42 -6.02
N ARG A 180 20.52 4.59 -5.84
CA ARG A 180 20.86 3.54 -6.81
C ARG A 180 21.20 2.26 -6.07
N HIS A 181 20.66 1.15 -6.55
CA HIS A 181 20.85 -0.18 -6.00
C HIS A 181 21.21 -1.20 -7.09
N PRO A 182 22.27 -0.95 -7.91
CA PRO A 182 22.55 -1.72 -9.12
C PRO A 182 22.79 -3.21 -8.87
N GLU A 183 23.42 -3.58 -7.75
CA GLU A 183 23.63 -4.99 -7.37
C GLU A 183 22.30 -5.68 -7.05
N TRP A 184 21.37 -4.94 -6.42
CA TRP A 184 20.05 -5.44 -6.07
C TRP A 184 19.17 -5.61 -7.31
N THR A 185 19.07 -4.60 -8.16
CA THR A 185 18.28 -4.65 -9.39
C THR A 185 18.83 -5.70 -10.37
N ALA A 186 20.13 -5.84 -10.49
CA ALA A 186 20.76 -6.91 -11.28
C ALA A 186 20.39 -8.30 -10.74
N HIS A 187 20.47 -8.51 -9.42
CA HIS A 187 20.11 -9.78 -8.79
C HIS A 187 18.62 -10.15 -9.01
N ILE A 188 17.73 -9.15 -9.08
CA ILE A 188 16.31 -9.39 -9.34
C ILE A 188 16.05 -9.70 -10.82
N SER A 189 16.91 -9.23 -11.73
CA SER A 189 16.77 -9.47 -13.18
C SER A 189 17.32 -10.82 -13.64
N GLU A 190 18.10 -11.53 -12.81
CA GLU A 190 18.62 -12.90 -13.04
C GLU A 190 17.52 -13.96 -12.79
#